data_ac4f6f142c1b922d6a2438f32713601f
#
_entry.id   ac4f6f142c1b922d6a2438f32713601f
#
_cell.length_a   1.000
_cell.length_b   1.000
_cell.length_c   1.000
_cell.angle_alpha   90.00
_cell.angle_beta   90.00
_cell.angle_gamma   90.00
#
_symmetry.space_group_name_H-M   'P 1'
#
loop_
_entity.id
_entity.type
_entity.pdbx_description
1 polymer ?
#
loop_
_entity_poly.entity_id
_entity_poly.type
_entity_poly.pdbx_seq_one_letter_code
_entity_poly.pdbx_strand_id
1 'polypeptide(L)'
;MKRGTLIGAGAALAVAAVAAGAAGDADARRARRAREAAAGARPPLPDFRGRGLWRVFTRLDHRTRLDVHDASGRDRRVLWPPRWRVCTQYPAAGTGLDRRSTVVIGVLRKGEPCPHRVTTARR
;
A
#
# COMPACT_ATOMS: atom_id res chain seq x y z
N MET A 1 50.09 -20.20 -56.94
CA MET A 1 49.33 -19.07 -56.43
C MET A 1 48.15 -19.62 -55.65
N LYS A 2 48.15 -19.50 -54.34
CA LYS A 2 47.04 -19.90 -53.52
C LYS A 2 46.31 -18.64 -53.08
N ARG A 3 45.07 -18.46 -53.52
CA ARG A 3 44.17 -17.42 -53.05
C ARG A 3 43.40 -18.05 -51.88
N GLY A 4 43.76 -17.66 -50.68
CA GLY A 4 43.01 -18.04 -49.48
C GLY A 4 41.73 -17.21 -49.40
N THR A 5 40.61 -17.83 -49.45
CA THR A 5 39.31 -17.22 -49.25
C THR A 5 39.07 -17.13 -47.72
N LEU A 6 39.23 -15.96 -47.16
CA LEU A 6 38.75 -15.64 -45.82
C LEU A 6 37.31 -15.16 -45.91
N ILE A 7 36.35 -16.07 -45.85
CA ILE A 7 34.94 -15.76 -45.75
C ILE A 7 34.42 -16.52 -44.51
N GLY A 8 33.98 -15.83 -43.50
CA GLY A 8 33.11 -16.44 -42.52
C GLY A 8 33.20 -16.03 -41.05
N ALA A 9 33.94 -14.99 -40.69
CA ALA A 9 34.00 -14.60 -39.24
C ALA A 9 33.05 -13.48 -38.82
N GLY A 10 32.37 -12.80 -39.76
CA GLY A 10 31.60 -11.62 -39.46
C GLY A 10 30.12 -11.82 -39.12
N ALA A 11 29.51 -12.90 -39.61
CA ALA A 11 28.06 -13.09 -39.47
C ALA A 11 27.61 -13.61 -38.09
N ALA A 12 28.45 -14.46 -37.48
CA ALA A 12 28.09 -15.04 -36.18
C ALA A 12 28.13 -14.07 -35.00
N LEU A 13 29.02 -13.07 -35.03
CA LEU A 13 29.14 -12.05 -34.01
C LEU A 13 27.98 -11.05 -34.00
N ALA A 14 27.40 -10.74 -35.16
CA ALA A 14 26.26 -9.81 -35.25
C ALA A 14 24.97 -10.41 -34.68
N VAL A 15 24.74 -11.72 -34.85
CA VAL A 15 23.56 -12.41 -34.33
C VAL A 15 23.62 -12.53 -32.80
N ALA A 16 24.79 -12.80 -32.25
CA ALA A 16 24.97 -12.85 -30.78
C ALA A 16 24.77 -11.49 -30.12
N ALA A 17 25.19 -10.40 -30.73
CA ALA A 17 24.98 -9.04 -30.23
C ALA A 17 23.51 -8.62 -30.22
N VAL A 18 22.73 -9.02 -31.23
CA VAL A 18 21.28 -8.73 -31.29
C VAL A 18 20.51 -9.53 -30.23
N ALA A 19 20.89 -10.79 -29.99
CA ALA A 19 20.25 -11.60 -28.96
C ALA A 19 20.55 -11.10 -27.54
N ALA A 20 21.77 -10.65 -27.28
CA ALA A 20 22.14 -10.05 -25.99
C ALA A 20 21.43 -8.71 -25.75
N GLY A 21 21.26 -7.90 -26.79
CA GLY A 21 20.49 -6.64 -26.71
C GLY A 21 19.02 -6.89 -26.39
N ALA A 22 18.38 -7.84 -27.04
CA ALA A 22 16.98 -8.17 -26.81
C ALA A 22 16.70 -8.69 -25.39
N ALA A 23 17.62 -9.50 -24.83
CA ALA A 23 17.52 -9.99 -23.46
C ALA A 23 17.70 -8.85 -22.45
N GLY A 24 18.64 -7.94 -22.66
CA GLY A 24 18.84 -6.77 -21.81
C GLY A 24 17.63 -5.83 -21.80
N ASP A 25 16.98 -5.62 -22.94
CA ASP A 25 15.78 -4.81 -23.05
C ASP A 25 14.57 -5.43 -22.33
N ALA A 26 14.44 -6.76 -22.35
CA ALA A 26 13.38 -7.45 -21.64
C ALA A 26 13.55 -7.35 -20.13
N ASP A 27 14.77 -7.48 -19.63
CA ASP A 27 15.08 -7.35 -18.22
C ASP A 27 14.90 -5.90 -17.72
N ALA A 28 15.31 -4.93 -18.52
CA ALA A 28 15.10 -3.51 -18.23
C ALA A 28 13.60 -3.17 -18.12
N ARG A 29 12.79 -3.69 -19.04
CA ARG A 29 11.32 -3.50 -19.00
C ARG A 29 10.68 -4.15 -17.80
N ARG A 30 11.13 -5.36 -17.43
CA ARG A 30 10.66 -6.06 -16.24
C ARG A 30 11.01 -5.31 -14.97
N ALA A 31 12.25 -4.82 -14.84
CA ALA A 31 12.70 -4.01 -13.72
C ALA A 31 11.91 -2.70 -13.60
N ARG A 32 11.63 -2.04 -14.72
CA ARG A 32 10.81 -0.82 -14.75
C ARG A 32 9.38 -1.08 -14.27
N ARG A 33 8.73 -2.13 -14.76
CA ARG A 33 7.37 -2.53 -14.31
C ARG A 33 7.34 -2.87 -12.83
N ALA A 34 8.35 -3.54 -12.31
CA ALA A 34 8.47 -3.86 -10.89
C ALA A 34 8.60 -2.58 -10.04
N ARG A 35 9.38 -1.59 -10.50
CA ARG A 35 9.49 -0.27 -9.84
C ARG A 35 8.20 0.52 -9.88
N GLU A 36 7.51 0.53 -11.01
CA GLU A 36 6.21 1.19 -11.17
C GLU A 36 5.14 0.54 -10.27
N ALA A 37 5.12 -0.79 -10.19
CA ALA A 37 4.24 -1.52 -9.28
C ALA A 37 4.55 -1.23 -7.81
N ALA A 38 5.83 -1.21 -7.42
CA ALA A 38 6.27 -0.87 -6.07
C ALA A 38 5.94 0.60 -5.70
N ALA A 39 6.09 1.53 -6.64
CA ALA A 39 5.73 2.94 -6.43
C ALA A 39 4.22 3.15 -6.29
N GLY A 40 3.40 2.29 -6.92
CA GLY A 40 1.94 2.30 -6.77
C GLY A 40 1.44 1.53 -5.54
N ALA A 41 2.28 0.75 -4.89
CA ALA A 41 1.93 0.01 -3.69
C ALA A 41 1.75 0.99 -2.52
N ARG A 42 0.56 0.93 -1.89
CA ARG A 42 0.31 1.71 -0.68
C ARG A 42 1.06 1.08 0.50
N PRO A 43 1.60 1.88 1.42
CA PRO A 43 2.21 1.34 2.63
C PRO A 43 1.17 0.55 3.44
N PRO A 44 1.60 -0.46 4.22
CA PRO A 44 0.69 -1.20 5.08
C PRO A 44 0.04 -0.27 6.09
N LEU A 45 -1.20 -0.61 6.49
CA LEU A 45 -1.96 0.18 7.45
C LEU A 45 -1.23 0.26 8.79
N PRO A 46 -0.95 1.46 9.33
CA PRO A 46 -0.36 1.61 10.65
C PRO A 46 -1.28 1.14 11.77
N ASP A 47 -0.74 0.90 12.96
CA ASP A 47 -1.52 0.68 14.17
C ASP A 47 -1.90 2.03 14.80
N PHE A 48 -3.17 2.38 14.70
CA PHE A 48 -3.72 3.60 15.27
C PHE A 48 -4.32 3.44 16.66
N ARG A 49 -4.47 2.21 17.14
CA ARG A 49 -5.07 1.95 18.46
C ARG A 49 -4.28 2.64 19.57
N GLY A 50 -4.99 3.31 20.46
CA GLY A 50 -4.40 4.11 21.53
C GLY A 50 -3.88 5.48 21.10
N ARG A 51 -3.93 5.81 19.82
CA ARG A 51 -3.51 7.10 19.27
C ARG A 51 -4.69 8.06 19.13
N GLY A 52 -4.39 9.35 19.09
CA GLY A 52 -5.42 10.36 18.81
C GLY A 52 -5.99 10.22 17.40
N LEU A 53 -7.28 10.52 17.25
CA LEU A 53 -7.95 10.45 15.94
C LEU A 53 -7.29 11.37 14.91
N TRP A 54 -6.75 12.51 15.33
CA TRP A 54 -6.01 13.42 14.44
C TRP A 54 -4.88 12.73 13.68
N ARG A 55 -4.21 11.78 14.32
CA ARG A 55 -3.12 11.02 13.68
C ARG A 55 -3.61 10.16 12.52
N VAL A 56 -4.83 9.65 12.59
CA VAL A 56 -5.44 8.89 11.49
C VAL A 56 -5.56 9.77 10.26
N PHE A 57 -6.09 10.97 10.40
CA PHE A 57 -6.27 11.92 9.30
C PHE A 57 -4.94 12.38 8.70
N THR A 58 -3.90 12.49 9.50
CA THR A 58 -2.58 12.95 9.03
C THR A 58 -1.75 11.84 8.40
N ARG A 59 -2.04 10.59 8.68
CA ARG A 59 -1.26 9.43 8.22
C ARG A 59 -1.90 8.67 7.05
N LEU A 60 -3.21 8.67 6.97
CA LEU A 60 -3.90 8.03 5.86
C LEU A 60 -3.87 8.90 4.61
N ASP A 61 -3.70 8.25 3.46
CA ASP A 61 -3.87 8.90 2.18
C ASP A 61 -5.32 9.41 2.05
N HIS A 62 -5.49 10.64 1.57
CA HIS A 62 -6.80 11.26 1.31
C HIS A 62 -7.70 10.46 0.35
N ARG A 63 -7.13 9.53 -0.42
CA ARG A 63 -7.86 8.61 -1.30
C ARG A 63 -8.41 7.39 -0.57
N THR A 64 -7.99 7.14 0.66
CA THR A 64 -8.48 6.03 1.47
C THR A 64 -9.86 6.36 2.01
N ARG A 65 -10.80 5.44 1.82
CA ARG A 65 -12.11 5.57 2.45
C ARG A 65 -11.99 5.35 3.95
N LEU A 66 -12.47 6.30 4.71
CA LEU A 66 -12.41 6.27 6.16
C LEU A 66 -13.82 6.38 6.73
N ASP A 67 -14.17 5.45 7.59
CA ASP A 67 -15.40 5.47 8.40
C ASP A 67 -15.01 5.58 9.87
N VAL A 68 -15.47 6.62 10.54
CA VAL A 68 -15.21 6.89 11.95
C VAL A 68 -16.51 6.83 12.73
N HIS A 69 -16.56 6.00 13.76
CA HIS A 69 -17.75 5.86 14.58
C HIS A 69 -17.42 5.91 16.09
N ASP A 70 -18.43 6.26 16.88
CA ASP A 70 -18.34 6.22 18.33
C ASP A 70 -18.38 4.78 18.84
N ALA A 71 -17.27 4.29 19.39
CA ALA A 71 -17.16 2.92 19.91
C ALA A 71 -17.93 2.70 21.21
N SER A 72 -18.48 3.73 21.84
CA SER A 72 -19.32 3.60 23.04
C SER A 72 -20.71 3.03 22.76
N GLY A 73 -21.14 2.99 21.51
CA GLY A 73 -22.49 2.59 21.12
C GLY A 73 -23.56 3.67 21.35
N ARG A 74 -23.18 4.86 21.79
CA ARG A 74 -24.10 5.99 22.01
C ARG A 74 -24.36 6.85 20.76
N ASP A 75 -23.72 6.50 19.65
CA ASP A 75 -23.88 7.17 18.35
C ASP A 75 -23.60 8.69 18.42
N ARG A 76 -22.61 9.09 19.22
CA ARG A 76 -22.20 10.49 19.33
C ARG A 76 -21.51 10.95 18.06
N ARG A 77 -21.71 12.20 17.69
CA ARG A 77 -21.02 12.81 16.56
C ARG A 77 -19.55 13.04 16.88
N VAL A 78 -18.65 12.57 16.00
CA VAL A 78 -17.22 12.78 16.10
C VAL A 78 -16.85 14.04 15.33
N LEU A 79 -16.95 15.21 16.00
CA LEU A 79 -16.80 16.53 15.36
C LEU A 79 -15.43 17.16 15.57
N TRP A 80 -14.72 16.82 16.65
CA TRP A 80 -13.46 17.45 17.00
C TRP A 80 -12.38 16.39 17.22
N PRO A 81 -11.59 16.05 16.17
CA PRO A 81 -10.62 14.94 16.22
C PRO A 81 -9.68 14.97 17.43
N PRO A 82 -9.14 16.12 17.89
CA PRO A 82 -8.23 16.12 19.04
C PRO A 82 -8.81 15.60 20.35
N ARG A 83 -10.12 15.56 20.49
CA ARG A 83 -10.80 15.06 21.71
C ARG A 83 -11.05 13.56 21.71
N TRP A 84 -10.73 12.89 20.61
CA TRP A 84 -11.05 11.49 20.41
C TRP A 84 -9.80 10.65 20.31
N ARG A 85 -9.88 9.43 20.85
CA ARG A 85 -8.83 8.43 20.81
C ARG A 85 -9.32 7.18 20.09
N VAL A 86 -8.45 6.58 19.29
CA VAL A 86 -8.75 5.34 18.57
C VAL A 86 -8.72 4.16 19.55
N CYS A 87 -9.81 3.41 19.60
CA CYS A 87 -9.90 2.17 20.36
C CYS A 87 -9.89 0.94 19.47
N THR A 88 -10.52 1.01 18.30
CA THR A 88 -10.65 -0.10 17.38
C THR A 88 -10.30 0.31 15.98
N GLN A 89 -9.81 -0.64 15.23
CA GLN A 89 -9.37 -0.42 13.85
C GLN A 89 -9.66 -1.68 13.03
N TYR A 90 -10.19 -1.47 11.84
CA TYR A 90 -10.35 -2.51 10.82
C TYR A 90 -10.03 -1.91 9.43
N PRO A 91 -9.26 -2.58 8.59
CA PRO A 91 -8.54 -3.83 8.85
C PRO A 91 -7.42 -3.68 9.88
N ALA A 92 -6.85 -4.81 10.30
CA ALA A 92 -5.77 -4.84 11.29
C ALA A 92 -4.53 -4.09 10.81
N ALA A 93 -3.71 -3.60 11.74
CA ALA A 93 -2.41 -3.02 11.43
C ALA A 93 -1.55 -3.99 10.61
N GLY A 94 -0.80 -3.46 9.65
CA GLY A 94 0.01 -4.25 8.73
C GLY A 94 -0.73 -4.77 7.50
N THR A 95 -2.04 -4.62 7.42
CA THR A 95 -2.83 -5.03 6.25
C THR A 95 -2.55 -4.10 5.07
N GLY A 96 -2.34 -4.69 3.90
CA GLY A 96 -2.26 -3.94 2.64
C GLY A 96 -3.63 -3.41 2.24
N LEU A 97 -3.68 -2.14 1.84
CA LEU A 97 -4.90 -1.50 1.38
C LEU A 97 -4.93 -1.43 -0.15
N ASP A 98 -6.07 -1.73 -0.74
CA ASP A 98 -6.36 -1.49 -2.15
C ASP A 98 -7.27 -0.26 -2.32
N ARG A 99 -7.64 0.04 -3.58
CA ARG A 99 -8.51 1.20 -3.88
C ARG A 99 -9.93 1.07 -3.36
N ARG A 100 -10.37 -0.14 -3.02
CA ARG A 100 -11.72 -0.45 -2.54
C ARG A 100 -11.79 -0.61 -1.03
N SER A 101 -10.63 -0.70 -0.38
CA SER A 101 -10.56 -0.85 1.07
C SER A 101 -11.16 0.35 1.79
N THR A 102 -11.97 0.08 2.79
CA THR A 102 -12.46 1.07 3.74
C THR A 102 -11.81 0.81 5.09
N VAL A 103 -11.22 1.83 5.68
CA VAL A 103 -10.69 1.76 7.04
C VAL A 103 -11.78 2.21 8.00
N VAL A 104 -12.11 1.35 8.95
CA VAL A 104 -13.12 1.61 9.97
C VAL A 104 -12.42 1.85 11.30
N ILE A 105 -12.67 3.00 11.89
CA ILE A 105 -12.05 3.46 13.13
C ILE A 105 -13.14 3.67 14.18
N GLY A 106 -13.06 2.93 15.27
CA GLY A 106 -13.88 3.15 16.45
C GLY A 106 -13.15 4.03 17.46
N VAL A 107 -13.80 5.11 17.89
CA VAL A 107 -13.20 6.11 18.77
C VAL A 107 -13.99 6.31 20.05
N LEU A 108 -13.29 6.72 21.10
CA LEU A 108 -13.86 7.20 22.36
C LEU A 108 -13.25 8.56 22.70
N ARG A 109 -13.91 9.31 23.54
CA ARG A 109 -13.31 10.55 24.07
C ARG A 109 -12.10 10.22 24.92
N LYS A 110 -11.10 11.08 24.89
CA LYS A 110 -9.94 10.96 25.76
C LYS A 110 -10.38 10.87 27.23
N GLY A 111 -9.84 9.91 27.95
CA GLY A 111 -10.23 9.61 29.34
C GLY A 111 -11.29 8.53 29.49
N GLU A 112 -12.01 8.17 28.44
CA GLU A 112 -12.91 7.01 28.47
C GLU A 112 -12.14 5.70 28.22
N PRO A 113 -12.44 4.62 28.95
CA PRO A 113 -11.79 3.32 28.73
C PRO A 113 -12.30 2.68 27.44
N CYS A 114 -11.38 2.08 26.66
CA CYS A 114 -11.77 1.30 25.50
C CYS A 114 -12.52 0.03 25.93
N PRO A 115 -13.65 -0.32 25.29
CA PRO A 115 -14.37 -1.54 25.60
C PRO A 115 -13.52 -2.76 25.24
N HIS A 116 -13.56 -3.80 26.09
CA HIS A 116 -12.84 -5.05 25.85
C HIS A 116 -13.38 -5.85 24.66
N ARG A 117 -14.63 -5.61 24.30
CA ARG A 117 -15.28 -6.18 23.10
C ARG A 117 -16.01 -5.08 22.38
N VAL A 118 -15.71 -4.93 21.11
CA VAL A 118 -16.53 -4.10 20.23
C VAL A 118 -17.79 -4.90 19.92
N THR A 119 -18.89 -4.50 20.51
CA THR A 119 -20.19 -4.96 20.06
C THR A 119 -20.48 -4.19 18.77
N THR A 120 -20.17 -4.80 17.66
CA THR A 120 -20.66 -4.32 16.37
C THR A 120 -22.18 -4.36 16.42
N ALA A 121 -22.80 -3.19 16.42
CA ALA A 121 -24.25 -3.12 16.25
C ALA A 121 -24.56 -3.82 14.92
N ARG A 122 -25.20 -4.98 15.00
CA ARG A 122 -25.75 -5.64 13.83
C ARG A 122 -26.85 -4.73 13.30
N ARG A 123 -26.63 -4.14 12.15
CA ARG A 123 -27.69 -3.60 11.32
C ARG A 123 -28.24 -4.70 10.42
#